data_bdc447af7e1f13efae6b04149c037a7d
#
_entry.id   bdc447af7e1f13efae6b04149c037a7d
#
_cell.length_a   1.000
_cell.length_b   1.000
_cell.length_c   1.000
_cell.angle_alpha   90.00
_cell.angle_beta   90.00
_cell.angle_gamma   90.00
#
_symmetry.space_group_name_H-M   'P 1'
#
loop_
_entity.id
_entity.type
_entity.pdbx_description
1 polymer ?
#
loop_
_entity_poly.entity_id
_entity_poly.type
_entity_poly.pdbx_seq_one_letter_code
_entity_poly.pdbx_strand_id
1 'polypeptide(L)' 'MALRLRFPELLDERGMTPYAFSKATEGRVSMSTAYRIVRMRGRLATFDATLLDAICDVLKVKPGQLFERERKRRR' A
#
# COMPACT_ATOMS: atom_id res chain seq x y z
N MET A 1 2.64 11.53 15.28
CA MET A 1 2.77 10.21 14.72
C MET A 1 1.67 9.92 13.74
N ALA A 2 2.00 9.23 12.68
CA ALA A 2 1.03 8.93 11.64
C ALA A 2 1.18 7.49 11.20
N LEU A 3 0.10 6.94 10.71
CA LEU A 3 0.15 5.62 10.10
C LEU A 3 0.39 5.79 8.62
N ARG A 4 1.15 4.87 8.06
CA ARG A 4 1.29 4.81 6.62
C ARG A 4 1.28 3.35 6.19
N LEU A 5 0.98 3.13 4.94
CA LEU A 5 1.02 1.79 4.38
C LEU A 5 2.44 1.45 3.97
N ARG A 6 2.83 0.22 4.24
CA ARG A 6 4.12 -0.28 3.76
C ARG A 6 3.99 -0.77 2.31
N PHE A 7 2.99 -0.30 1.61
CA PHE A 7 2.70 -0.74 0.26
C PHE A 7 3.90 -0.59 -0.68
N PRO A 8 4.57 0.57 -0.72
CA PRO A 8 5.71 0.70 -1.62
C PRO A 8 6.81 -0.30 -1.31
N GLU A 9 7.10 -0.49 -0.02
CA GLU A 9 8.13 -1.44 0.38
C GLU A 9 7.75 -2.87 0.03
N LEU A 10 6.47 -3.20 0.23
CA LEU A 10 6.01 -4.54 -0.07
C LEU A 10 6.06 -4.85 -1.55
N LEU A 11 5.71 -3.87 -2.38
CA LEU A 11 5.83 -4.05 -3.82
C LEU A 11 7.28 -4.27 -4.20
N ASP A 12 8.16 -3.49 -3.61
CA ASP A 12 9.58 -3.57 -3.90
C ASP A 12 10.14 -4.94 -3.54
N GLU A 13 9.76 -5.45 -2.37
CA GLU A 13 10.21 -6.75 -1.92
C GLU A 13 9.76 -7.87 -2.84
N ARG A 14 8.65 -7.68 -3.52
CA ARG A 14 8.11 -8.70 -4.42
C ARG A 14 8.45 -8.46 -5.87
N GLY A 15 9.23 -7.42 -6.14
CA GLY A 15 9.58 -7.09 -7.51
C GLY A 15 8.38 -6.75 -8.36
N MET A 16 7.37 -6.13 -7.75
CA MET A 16 6.11 -5.86 -8.41
C MET A 16 5.95 -4.37 -8.64
N THR A 17 5.49 -4.00 -9.84
CA THR A 17 5.19 -2.61 -10.12
C THR A 17 3.77 -2.29 -9.71
N PRO A 18 3.42 -1.00 -9.53
CA PRO A 18 2.03 -0.65 -9.26
C PRO A 18 1.09 -1.12 -10.37
N TYR A 19 1.57 -1.12 -11.60
CA TYR A 19 0.77 -1.61 -12.72
C TYR A 19 0.45 -3.09 -12.54
N ALA A 20 1.47 -3.88 -12.23
CA ALA A 20 1.28 -5.31 -12.04
C ALA A 20 0.34 -5.57 -10.86
N PHE A 21 0.47 -4.78 -9.79
CA PHE A 21 -0.41 -4.91 -8.65
C PHE A 21 -1.87 -4.65 -9.05
N SER A 22 -2.08 -3.55 -9.79
CA SER A 22 -3.42 -3.20 -10.21
C SER A 22 -4.05 -4.31 -11.04
N LYS A 23 -3.27 -4.88 -11.95
CA LYS A 23 -3.76 -5.98 -12.77
C LYS A 23 -4.10 -7.20 -11.91
N ALA A 24 -3.29 -7.47 -10.91
CA ALA A 24 -3.51 -8.63 -10.05
C ALA A 24 -4.78 -8.49 -9.22
N THR A 25 -5.22 -7.27 -8.96
CA THR A 25 -6.46 -7.08 -8.20
C THR A 25 -7.69 -7.22 -9.07
N GLU A 26 -7.51 -7.39 -10.37
CA GLU A 26 -8.61 -7.55 -11.32
C GLU A 26 -9.57 -6.36 -11.29
N GLY A 27 -9.01 -5.18 -11.16
CA GLY A 27 -9.79 -3.97 -11.22
C GLY A 27 -10.29 -3.44 -9.89
N ARG A 28 -10.06 -4.15 -8.80
CA ARG A 28 -10.48 -3.65 -7.49
C ARG A 28 -9.69 -2.41 -7.08
N VAL A 29 -8.46 -2.31 -7.55
CA VAL A 29 -7.64 -1.13 -7.30
C VAL A 29 -7.14 -0.64 -8.65
N SER A 30 -7.45 0.60 -8.97
CA SER A 30 -7.05 1.14 -10.25
C SER A 30 -5.56 1.44 -10.27
N MET A 31 -5.02 1.53 -11.48
CA MET A 31 -3.62 1.86 -11.66
C MET A 31 -3.31 3.23 -11.08
N SER A 32 -4.22 4.19 -11.27
CA SER A 32 -4.06 5.52 -10.72
C SER A 32 -3.91 5.49 -9.21
N THR A 33 -4.75 4.70 -8.55
CA THR A 33 -4.70 4.59 -7.10
C THR A 33 -3.40 3.97 -6.65
N ALA A 34 -2.98 2.89 -7.34
CA ALA A 34 -1.73 2.22 -6.96
C ALA A 34 -0.53 3.16 -7.09
N TYR A 35 -0.46 3.90 -8.19
CA TYR A 35 0.64 4.84 -8.38
C TYR A 35 0.58 5.99 -7.39
N ARG A 36 -0.63 6.42 -7.05
CA ARG A 36 -0.77 7.49 -6.07
C ARG A 36 -0.26 7.07 -4.70
N ILE A 37 -0.57 5.85 -4.30
CA ILE A 37 -0.09 5.36 -3.00
C ILE A 37 1.43 5.32 -2.98
N VAL A 38 2.03 4.86 -4.06
CA VAL A 38 3.49 4.80 -4.13
C VAL A 38 4.08 6.21 -4.13
N ARG A 39 3.48 7.12 -4.89
CA ARG A 39 3.97 8.49 -4.95
C ARG A 39 3.90 9.18 -3.59
N MET A 40 2.88 8.85 -2.82
CA MET A 40 2.71 9.44 -1.48
C MET A 40 3.41 8.62 -0.41
N ARG A 41 4.15 7.62 -0.82
CA ARG A 41 4.92 6.75 0.09
C ARG A 41 4.05 6.10 1.16
N GLY A 42 2.84 5.77 0.76
CA GLY A 42 1.91 5.11 1.66
C GLY A 42 1.22 6.02 2.65
N ARG A 43 1.42 7.32 2.54
CA ARG A 43 0.84 8.30 3.47
C ARG A 43 -0.47 8.81 2.93
N LEU A 44 -1.53 8.09 3.21
CA LEU A 44 -2.86 8.47 2.77
C LEU A 44 -3.65 8.99 3.95
N ALA A 45 -4.50 9.98 3.70
CA ALA A 45 -5.35 10.51 4.76
C ALA A 45 -6.42 9.53 5.16
N THR A 46 -6.92 8.77 4.21
CA THR A 46 -7.98 7.80 4.47
C THR A 46 -7.68 6.50 3.76
N PHE A 47 -8.22 5.43 4.30
CA PHE A 47 -8.13 4.11 3.69
C PHE A 47 -9.51 3.51 3.66
N ASP A 48 -9.85 2.77 2.60
CA ASP A 48 -11.10 2.05 2.64
C ASP A 48 -10.83 0.55 2.69
N ALA A 49 -11.86 -0.18 3.12
CA ALA A 49 -11.71 -1.61 3.36
C ALA A 49 -11.41 -2.36 2.06
N THR A 50 -11.99 -1.93 0.96
CA THR A 50 -11.77 -2.60 -0.31
C THR A 50 -10.30 -2.52 -0.73
N LEU A 51 -9.72 -1.35 -0.55
CA LEU A 51 -8.32 -1.15 -0.89
C LEU A 51 -7.42 -2.01 -0.02
N LEU A 52 -7.65 -1.98 1.29
CA LEU A 52 -6.83 -2.74 2.22
C LEU A 52 -6.96 -4.24 1.98
N ASP A 53 -8.16 -4.68 1.73
CA ASP A 53 -8.41 -6.08 1.46
C ASP A 53 -7.70 -6.55 0.20
N ALA A 54 -7.74 -5.74 -0.85
CA ALA A 54 -7.08 -6.09 -2.10
C ALA A 54 -5.57 -6.16 -1.92
N ILE A 55 -5.00 -5.23 -1.16
CA ILE A 55 -3.56 -5.24 -0.93
C ILE A 55 -3.14 -6.48 -0.16
N CYS A 56 -3.86 -6.80 0.90
CA CYS A 56 -3.54 -7.98 1.69
C CYS A 56 -3.66 -9.25 0.87
N ASP A 57 -4.67 -9.29 0.03
CA ASP A 57 -4.95 -10.44 -0.80
C ASP A 57 -3.85 -10.70 -1.82
N VAL A 58 -3.50 -9.66 -2.56
CA VAL A 58 -2.52 -9.79 -3.63
C VAL A 58 -1.11 -9.97 -3.08
N LEU A 59 -0.76 -9.22 -2.06
CA LEU A 59 0.59 -9.27 -1.52
C LEU A 59 0.76 -10.34 -0.45
N LYS A 60 -0.33 -11.01 -0.07
CA LYS A 60 -0.28 -12.11 0.88
C LYS A 60 0.29 -11.67 2.22
N VAL A 61 -0.20 -10.56 2.72
CA VAL A 61 0.23 -10.05 4.02
C VAL A 61 -0.99 -9.89 4.90
N LYS A 62 -0.76 -9.88 6.20
CA LYS A 62 -1.81 -9.62 7.16
C LYS A 62 -1.95 -8.12 7.34
N PRO A 63 -3.14 -7.64 7.73
CA PRO A 63 -3.32 -6.19 7.92
C PRO A 63 -2.28 -5.57 8.83
N GLY A 64 -1.88 -6.28 9.87
CA GLY A 64 -0.86 -5.73 10.78
C GLY A 64 0.49 -5.55 10.13
N GLN A 65 0.77 -6.31 9.08
CA GLN A 65 2.04 -6.18 8.39
C GLN A 65 2.02 -5.07 7.35
N LEU A 66 0.84 -4.57 7.03
CA LEU A 66 0.68 -3.56 6.01
C LEU A 66 0.91 -2.15 6.55
N PHE A 67 0.68 -1.95 7.82
CA PHE A 67 0.76 -0.62 8.41
C PHE A 67 2.05 -0.41 9.15
N GLU A 68 2.50 0.82 9.16
CA GLU A 68 3.67 1.22 9.90
C GLU A 68 3.38 2.57 10.52
N ARG A 69 3.76 2.74 11.78
CA ARG A 69 3.63 4.03 12.44
C ARG A 69 4.87 4.83 12.17
N GLU A 70 4.69 6.01 11.62
CA GLU A 70 5.80 6.90 11.38
C GLU A 70 6.12 7.66 12.64
N ARG A 71 7.36 7.62 13.04
CA ARG A 71 7.79 8.40 14.17
C ARG A 71 8.33 9.71 13.73
N LYS A 72 7.97 10.73 14.47
CA LYS A 72 8.56 12.01 14.23
C LYS A 72 10.01 11.96 14.64
N ARG A 73 10.87 12.40 13.77
CA ARG A 73 12.28 12.39 14.07
C ARG A 73 12.58 13.49 15.07
N ARG A 74 13.33 13.17 16.09
CA ARG A 74 13.71 14.14 17.08
C ARG A 74 15.11 14.61 16.82
N ARG A 75 15.32 15.81 17.17
CA ARG A 75 16.63 16.35 16.91
C ARG A 75 17.38 16.68 18.12
#